data_cce2d0e2c4debb71ebe4fa48180ce57d
#
_entry.id   cce2d0e2c4debb71ebe4fa48180ce57d
#
_cell.length_a   1.000
_cell.length_b   1.000
_cell.length_c   1.000
_cell.angle_alpha   90.00
_cell.angle_beta   90.00
_cell.angle_gamma   90.00
#
_symmetry.space_group_name_H-M   'P 1'
#
loop_
_entity.id
_entity.type
_entity.pdbx_description
1 polymer ?
#
loop_
_entity_poly.entity_id
_entity_poly.type
_entity_poly.pdbx_seq_one_letter_code
_entity_poly.pdbx_strand_id
1 'polypeptide(L)'
;MIQKNSSSLLIILLLIISSCVSSPPEKPDNICEIFNEKRGWYKAAIQSEKKWKLPPYVLMAFIHQESSFQANIRPERTTLLGVIPWRRPSSSVGYSQALKTTWQDYQDETGNSWASRSNFSDSADFVGW
;
A
#
# COMPACT_ATOMS: atom_id res chain seq x y z
N MET A 1 -13.63 -34.18 -32.39
CA MET A 1 -14.50 -33.00 -32.27
C MET A 1 -14.49 -32.43 -30.84
N ILE A 2 -13.34 -32.27 -30.19
CA ILE A 2 -13.21 -31.70 -28.83
C ILE A 2 -11.94 -30.85 -28.78
N GLN A 3 -11.95 -29.72 -29.51
CA GLN A 3 -10.77 -28.79 -29.49
C GLN A 3 -11.17 -27.33 -29.40
N LYS A 4 -12.41 -27.01 -29.05
CA LYS A 4 -12.92 -25.61 -29.06
C LYS A 4 -13.06 -24.96 -27.69
N ASN A 5 -12.90 -25.70 -26.59
CA ASN A 5 -13.16 -25.17 -25.23
C ASN A 5 -11.92 -24.76 -24.46
N SER A 6 -10.72 -25.16 -24.89
CA SER A 6 -9.47 -24.87 -24.18
C SER A 6 -9.07 -23.39 -24.28
N SER A 7 -9.27 -22.76 -25.44
CA SER A 7 -8.95 -21.35 -25.66
C SER A 7 -9.88 -20.41 -24.90
N SER A 8 -11.17 -20.77 -24.78
CA SER A 8 -12.14 -19.98 -24.01
C SER A 8 -11.86 -20.02 -22.51
N LEU A 9 -11.42 -21.19 -22.01
CA LEU A 9 -11.04 -21.33 -20.59
C LEU A 9 -9.79 -20.53 -20.25
N LEU A 10 -8.82 -20.46 -21.16
CA LEU A 10 -7.59 -19.66 -21.00
C LEU A 10 -7.87 -18.16 -20.99
N ILE A 11 -8.79 -17.69 -21.84
CA ILE A 11 -9.19 -16.28 -21.90
C ILE A 11 -9.94 -15.87 -20.65
N ILE A 12 -10.81 -16.73 -20.11
CA ILE A 12 -11.54 -16.48 -18.85
C ILE A 12 -10.56 -16.45 -17.68
N LEU A 13 -9.55 -17.31 -17.65
CA LEU A 13 -8.53 -17.34 -16.60
C LEU A 13 -7.65 -16.07 -16.62
N LEU A 14 -7.38 -15.51 -17.81
CA LEU A 14 -6.60 -14.27 -17.94
C LEU A 14 -7.36 -13.02 -17.45
N LEU A 15 -8.69 -13.03 -17.47
CA LEU A 15 -9.52 -11.91 -17.03
C LEU A 15 -9.68 -11.81 -15.51
N ILE A 16 -9.27 -12.84 -14.76
CA ILE A 16 -9.41 -12.88 -13.29
C ILE A 16 -8.19 -12.25 -12.57
N ILE A 17 -7.11 -11.95 -13.28
CA ILE A 17 -5.96 -11.21 -12.72
C ILE A 17 -6.18 -9.71 -12.79
N SER A 18 -7.37 -9.23 -12.48
CA SER A 18 -7.59 -7.83 -12.16
C SER A 18 -6.91 -7.57 -10.82
N SER A 19 -5.70 -7.06 -10.87
CA SER A 19 -4.95 -6.57 -9.72
C SER A 19 -5.84 -5.65 -8.90
N CYS A 20 -6.26 -6.09 -7.72
CA CYS A 20 -6.92 -5.23 -6.73
C CYS A 20 -5.91 -4.22 -6.17
N VAL A 21 -5.45 -3.29 -6.99
CA VAL A 21 -4.76 -2.11 -6.49
C VAL A 21 -5.83 -1.22 -5.87
N SER A 22 -5.76 -1.03 -4.56
CA SER A 22 -6.68 -0.15 -3.87
C SER A 22 -6.47 1.29 -4.36
N SER A 23 -7.51 1.89 -4.94
CA SER A 23 -7.51 3.31 -5.30
C SER A 23 -7.49 4.18 -4.04
N PRO A 24 -6.93 5.40 -4.10
CA PRO A 24 -7.12 6.41 -3.06
C PRO A 24 -8.61 6.66 -2.78
N PRO A 25 -8.96 7.10 -1.55
CA PRO A 25 -10.35 7.44 -1.23
C PRO A 25 -10.84 8.65 -2.03
N GLU A 26 -12.14 8.70 -2.29
CA GLU A 26 -12.75 9.82 -3.04
C GLU A 26 -12.66 11.16 -2.31
N LYS A 27 -12.74 11.15 -0.97
CA LYS A 27 -12.66 12.33 -0.12
C LYS A 27 -11.52 12.19 0.89
N PRO A 28 -10.26 12.41 0.47
CA PRO A 28 -9.08 12.12 1.29
C PRO A 28 -8.95 13.02 2.52
N ASP A 29 -9.62 14.16 2.55
CA ASP A 29 -9.59 15.10 3.68
C ASP A 29 -10.66 14.81 4.76
N ASN A 30 -11.51 13.80 4.55
CA ASN A 30 -12.58 13.45 5.48
C ASN A 30 -12.45 12.02 5.98
N ILE A 31 -11.90 11.88 7.18
CA ILE A 31 -11.65 10.55 7.79
C ILE A 31 -12.91 9.69 7.94
N CYS A 32 -14.08 10.30 8.20
CA CYS A 32 -15.34 9.56 8.32
C CYS A 32 -15.75 8.96 6.99
N GLU A 33 -15.62 9.74 5.91
CA GLU A 33 -15.93 9.28 4.56
C GLU A 33 -14.93 8.19 4.12
N ILE A 34 -13.62 8.37 4.41
CA ILE A 34 -12.62 7.35 4.15
C ILE A 34 -13.00 6.03 4.83
N PHE A 35 -13.35 6.05 6.10
CA PHE A 35 -13.70 4.84 6.85
C PHE A 35 -15.03 4.22 6.42
N ASN A 36 -15.97 5.01 5.92
CA ASN A 36 -17.18 4.50 5.30
C ASN A 36 -16.90 3.78 3.97
N GLU A 37 -16.04 4.37 3.13
CA GLU A 37 -15.63 3.80 1.85
C GLU A 37 -14.71 2.59 2.02
N LYS A 38 -13.71 2.71 2.88
CA LYS A 38 -12.63 1.72 3.08
C LYS A 38 -12.75 1.06 4.47
N ARG A 39 -13.77 0.26 4.70
CA ARG A 39 -14.02 -0.37 6.01
C ARG A 39 -12.84 -1.23 6.53
N GLY A 40 -12.06 -1.81 5.64
CA GLY A 40 -10.82 -2.51 5.99
C GLY A 40 -9.76 -1.59 6.60
N TRP A 41 -9.70 -0.33 6.15
CA TRP A 41 -8.77 0.67 6.69
C TRP A 41 -9.16 1.11 8.09
N TYR A 42 -10.46 1.27 8.35
CA TYR A 42 -10.96 1.51 9.70
C TYR A 42 -10.52 0.40 10.67
N LYS A 43 -10.72 -0.86 10.27
CA LYS A 43 -10.30 -2.01 11.10
C LYS A 43 -8.79 -2.01 11.36
N ALA A 44 -7.99 -1.74 10.34
CA ALA A 44 -6.53 -1.67 10.46
C ALA A 44 -6.08 -0.52 11.39
N ALA A 45 -6.70 0.65 11.26
CA ALA A 45 -6.41 1.80 12.12
C ALA A 45 -6.74 1.52 13.60
N ILE A 46 -7.88 0.90 13.88
CA ILE A 46 -8.26 0.50 15.24
C ILE A 46 -7.34 -0.61 15.80
N GLN A 47 -6.88 -1.53 14.96
CA GLN A 47 -5.91 -2.55 15.39
C GLN A 47 -4.56 -1.93 15.74
N SER A 48 -4.07 -0.99 14.93
CA SER A 48 -2.85 -0.22 15.20
C SER A 48 -2.97 0.56 16.50
N GLU A 49 -4.08 1.25 16.74
CA GLU A 49 -4.35 1.96 18.01
C GLU A 49 -4.30 1.03 19.21
N LYS A 50 -4.95 -0.13 19.13
CA LYS A 50 -4.94 -1.10 20.24
C LYS A 50 -3.54 -1.61 20.57
N LYS A 51 -2.73 -1.88 19.54
CA LYS A 51 -1.40 -2.47 19.67
C LYS A 51 -0.35 -1.43 20.05
N TRP A 52 -0.35 -0.30 19.34
CA TRP A 52 0.72 0.70 19.39
C TRP A 52 0.34 2.00 20.09
N LYS A 53 -0.93 2.16 20.45
CA LYS A 53 -1.49 3.38 21.08
C LYS A 53 -1.44 4.62 20.17
N LEU A 54 -1.33 4.42 18.85
CA LEU A 54 -1.38 5.49 17.86
C LEU A 54 -2.84 5.79 17.48
N PRO A 55 -3.36 7.01 17.75
CA PRO A 55 -4.74 7.35 17.41
C PRO A 55 -5.01 7.25 15.89
N PRO A 56 -6.18 6.74 15.46
CA PRO A 56 -6.52 6.57 14.05
C PRO A 56 -6.39 7.83 13.20
N TYR A 57 -6.74 8.99 13.75
CA TYR A 57 -6.62 10.26 13.01
C TYR A 57 -5.15 10.68 12.78
N VAL A 58 -4.24 10.35 13.70
CA VAL A 58 -2.80 10.59 13.51
C VAL A 58 -2.25 9.66 12.44
N LEU A 59 -2.58 8.36 12.51
CA LEU A 59 -2.22 7.38 11.49
C LEU A 59 -2.66 7.83 10.09
N MET A 60 -3.92 8.23 9.96
CA MET A 60 -4.49 8.63 8.66
C MET A 60 -3.85 9.91 8.14
N ALA A 61 -3.59 10.90 9.01
CA ALA A 61 -2.89 12.12 8.62
C ALA A 61 -1.45 11.84 8.15
N PHE A 62 -0.74 10.93 8.84
CA PHE A 62 0.58 10.51 8.44
C PHE A 62 0.57 9.85 7.04
N ILE A 63 -0.29 8.85 6.83
CA ILE A 63 -0.38 8.16 5.52
C ILE A 63 -0.83 9.12 4.41
N HIS A 64 -1.73 10.05 4.70
CA HIS A 64 -2.11 11.09 3.73
C HIS A 64 -0.92 11.95 3.32
N GLN A 65 -0.14 12.42 4.29
CA GLN A 65 1.06 13.23 4.04
C GLN A 65 2.11 12.48 3.24
N GLU A 66 2.34 11.19 3.54
CA GLU A 66 3.40 10.39 2.93
C GLU A 66 3.08 9.95 1.50
N SER A 67 1.84 9.60 1.22
CA SER A 67 1.49 8.95 -0.05
C SER A 67 0.21 9.44 -0.70
N SER A 68 -0.53 10.36 -0.07
CA SER A 68 -1.91 10.69 -0.48
C SER A 68 -2.76 9.42 -0.67
N PHE A 69 -2.58 8.44 0.22
CA PHE A 69 -3.24 7.14 0.19
C PHE A 69 -2.96 6.27 -1.06
N GLN A 70 -1.85 6.50 -1.74
CA GLN A 70 -1.45 5.70 -2.90
C GLN A 70 -0.62 4.48 -2.50
N ALA A 71 -1.10 3.29 -2.86
CA ALA A 71 -0.49 2.01 -2.47
C ALA A 71 0.92 1.78 -3.04
N ASN A 72 1.21 2.30 -4.22
CA ASN A 72 2.42 1.96 -4.97
C ASN A 72 3.28 3.18 -5.32
N ILE A 73 3.06 4.31 -4.66
CA ILE A 73 3.84 5.52 -4.91
C ILE A 73 5.32 5.28 -4.56
N ARG A 74 6.18 5.80 -5.39
CA ARG A 74 7.65 5.74 -5.24
C ARG A 74 8.23 7.08 -5.64
N PRO A 75 9.40 7.48 -5.08
CA PRO A 75 10.11 8.65 -5.56
C PRO A 75 10.40 8.56 -7.07
N GLU A 76 10.34 9.68 -7.74
CA GLU A 76 10.70 9.75 -9.16
C GLU A 76 12.17 9.35 -9.38
N ARG A 77 12.48 8.84 -10.56
CA ARG A 77 13.85 8.54 -10.94
C ARG A 77 14.58 9.84 -11.24
N THR A 78 15.82 9.94 -10.78
CA THR A 78 16.73 10.97 -11.28
C THR A 78 17.05 10.68 -12.75
N THR A 79 17.36 11.72 -13.50
CA THR A 79 17.77 11.58 -14.90
C THR A 79 19.27 11.83 -15.04
N LEU A 80 19.94 11.02 -15.85
CA LEU A 80 21.29 11.27 -16.30
C LEU A 80 21.22 12.10 -17.60
N LEU A 81 21.99 13.19 -17.68
CA LEU A 81 21.97 14.12 -18.81
C LEU A 81 20.57 14.70 -19.14
N GLY A 82 19.68 14.75 -18.13
CA GLY A 82 18.34 15.33 -18.29
C GLY A 82 17.32 14.46 -19.03
N VAL A 83 17.70 13.33 -19.62
CA VAL A 83 16.82 12.51 -20.47
C VAL A 83 16.84 11.02 -20.17
N ILE A 84 17.91 10.48 -19.63
CA ILE A 84 18.02 9.04 -19.37
C ILE A 84 17.58 8.74 -17.93
N PRO A 85 16.50 7.95 -17.71
CA PRO A 85 16.11 7.56 -16.36
C PRO A 85 17.25 6.79 -15.67
N TRP A 86 17.72 7.30 -14.54
CA TRP A 86 18.80 6.71 -13.77
C TRP A 86 18.23 5.93 -12.56
N ARG A 87 18.67 6.22 -11.38
CA ARG A 87 18.26 5.55 -10.16
C ARG A 87 17.29 6.40 -9.35
N ARG A 88 16.55 5.77 -8.43
CA ARG A 88 15.71 6.48 -7.49
C ARG A 88 16.56 7.04 -6.33
N PRO A 89 16.30 8.26 -5.86
CA PRO A 89 17.04 8.87 -4.75
C PRO A 89 16.76 8.16 -3.42
N SER A 90 15.64 7.46 -3.29
CA SER A 90 15.22 6.77 -2.08
C SER A 90 14.60 5.41 -2.39
N SER A 91 14.64 4.50 -1.42
CA SER A 91 13.98 3.20 -1.46
C SER A 91 12.56 3.22 -0.88
N SER A 92 12.03 4.41 -0.58
CA SER A 92 10.67 4.55 -0.02
C SER A 92 9.59 4.05 -0.99
N VAL A 93 8.56 3.41 -0.44
CA VAL A 93 7.46 2.82 -1.22
C VAL A 93 6.19 2.79 -0.39
N GLY A 94 5.05 2.94 -1.08
CA GLY A 94 3.74 2.59 -0.59
C GLY A 94 3.11 3.61 0.34
N TYR A 95 2.15 3.17 1.10
CA TYR A 95 1.33 4.04 1.95
C TYR A 95 2.11 4.86 2.97
N SER A 96 3.08 4.25 3.64
CA SER A 96 3.89 4.89 4.68
C SER A 96 5.22 5.46 4.19
N GLN A 97 5.52 5.34 2.89
CA GLN A 97 6.81 5.72 2.30
C GLN A 97 8.02 5.17 3.08
N ALA A 98 7.83 3.98 3.68
CA ALA A 98 8.87 3.31 4.44
C ALA A 98 10.11 3.00 3.59
N LEU A 99 11.29 3.29 4.12
CA LEU A 99 12.56 2.86 3.55
C LEU A 99 12.69 1.33 3.63
N LYS A 100 13.42 0.74 2.69
CA LYS A 100 13.61 -0.72 2.67
C LYS A 100 14.24 -1.25 3.97
N THR A 101 15.24 -0.56 4.50
CA THR A 101 15.93 -0.94 5.74
C THR A 101 15.01 -0.89 6.94
N THR A 102 14.34 0.25 7.16
CA THR A 102 13.40 0.42 8.28
C THR A 102 12.23 -0.57 8.21
N TRP A 103 11.75 -0.86 6.99
CA TRP A 103 10.72 -1.89 6.80
C TRP A 103 11.23 -3.29 7.19
N GLN A 104 12.48 -3.59 6.91
CA GLN A 104 13.10 -4.85 7.28
C GLN A 104 13.25 -4.97 8.79
N ASP A 105 13.69 -3.90 9.47
CA ASP A 105 13.77 -3.85 10.93
C ASP A 105 12.39 -4.13 11.56
N TYR A 106 11.32 -3.50 11.05
CA TYR A 106 9.94 -3.79 11.47
C TYR A 106 9.55 -5.25 11.27
N GLN A 107 9.84 -5.84 10.10
CA GLN A 107 9.54 -7.24 9.83
C GLN A 107 10.27 -8.18 10.80
N ASP A 108 11.54 -7.91 11.08
CA ASP A 108 12.37 -8.72 11.96
C ASP A 108 11.90 -8.60 13.42
N GLU A 109 11.59 -7.40 13.91
CA GLU A 109 11.12 -7.17 15.28
C GLU A 109 9.72 -7.71 15.55
N THR A 110 8.82 -7.60 14.56
CA THR A 110 7.42 -8.04 14.73
C THR A 110 7.17 -9.48 14.29
N GLY A 111 8.14 -10.11 13.62
CA GLY A 111 7.99 -11.44 13.02
C GLY A 111 7.08 -11.46 11.79
N ASN A 112 6.68 -10.30 11.25
CA ASN A 112 5.77 -10.19 10.10
C ASN A 112 6.54 -10.15 8.77
N SER A 113 7.21 -11.23 8.44
CA SER A 113 8.06 -11.35 7.24
C SER A 113 7.30 -11.23 5.91
N TRP A 114 5.99 -11.42 5.90
CA TRP A 114 5.13 -11.30 4.72
C TRP A 114 4.50 -9.93 4.55
N ALA A 115 4.74 -9.00 5.45
CA ALA A 115 4.21 -7.64 5.37
C ALA A 115 4.62 -6.95 4.07
N SER A 116 3.68 -6.20 3.48
CA SER A 116 3.88 -5.45 2.23
C SER A 116 3.66 -3.95 2.42
N ARG A 117 4.61 -3.13 1.98
CA ARG A 117 4.51 -1.66 2.01
C ARG A 117 3.35 -1.11 1.16
N SER A 118 2.81 -1.91 0.25
CA SER A 118 1.64 -1.58 -0.58
C SER A 118 0.32 -2.09 0.00
N ASN A 119 0.34 -2.77 1.15
CA ASN A 119 -0.84 -3.18 1.88
C ASN A 119 -1.14 -2.16 2.98
N PHE A 120 -2.39 -1.68 3.05
CA PHE A 120 -2.76 -0.66 4.01
C PHE A 120 -2.67 -1.14 5.47
N SER A 121 -3.12 -2.38 5.75
CA SER A 121 -3.09 -2.93 7.12
C SER A 121 -1.66 -3.10 7.63
N ASP A 122 -0.76 -3.58 6.78
CA ASP A 122 0.66 -3.73 7.12
C ASP A 122 1.32 -2.36 7.32
N SER A 123 0.98 -1.38 6.47
CA SER A 123 1.48 -0.01 6.61
C SER A 123 0.94 0.68 7.87
N ALA A 124 -0.32 0.41 8.23
CA ALA A 124 -0.91 0.93 9.47
C ALA A 124 -0.27 0.34 10.72
N ASP A 125 0.07 -0.95 10.71
CA ASP A 125 0.81 -1.61 11.80
C ASP A 125 2.24 -1.06 11.89
N PHE A 126 2.92 -0.89 10.75
CA PHE A 126 4.26 -0.30 10.66
C PHE A 126 4.32 1.14 11.20
N VAL A 127 3.36 1.99 10.82
CA VAL A 127 3.33 3.40 11.29
C VAL A 127 3.10 3.46 12.80
N GLY A 128 2.39 2.50 13.36
CA GLY A 128 2.19 2.39 14.80
C GLY A 128 3.45 1.95 15.55
N TRP A 129 4.21 1.02 14.95
CA TRP A 129 5.47 0.51 15.46
C TRP A 129 6.55 1.58 15.48
#